data_c7604d4158166fe66a87610e736246d2
#
_entry.id   c7604d4158166fe66a87610e736246d2
#
_cell.length_a   1.000
_cell.length_b   1.000
_cell.length_c   1.000
_cell.angle_alpha   90.00
_cell.angle_beta   90.00
_cell.angle_gamma   90.00
#
_symmetry.space_group_name_H-M   'P 1'
#
loop_
_entity.id
_entity.type
_entity.pdbx_description
1 polymer ?
#
loop_
_entity_poly.entity_id
_entity_poly.type
_entity_poly.pdbx_seq_one_letter_code
_entity_poly.pdbx_strand_id
1 'polypeptide(L)'
;QWVEVDGKGGLQRQVPLNTAARQAVVDLVHFNRSRGFAVAGESPLLVTRAHRRLPTRSLRDIIQRYRERADLDIHCSPHCFRHSFASRLAACACLPVVQVVLGHVRLSSTQVYTHTTPAQLASGVEHLVGG
;
A
#
# COMPACT_ATOMS: atom_id res chain seq x y z
N GLN A 1 1.08 -0.05 12.81
CA GLN A 1 0.35 1.02 12.12
C GLN A 1 -0.42 0.43 10.93
N TRP A 2 -1.65 0.88 10.70
CA TRP A 2 -2.58 0.34 9.71
C TRP A 2 -3.03 1.43 8.76
N VAL A 3 -3.34 1.07 7.53
CA VAL A 3 -4.00 1.92 6.53
C VAL A 3 -5.38 1.35 6.26
N GLU A 4 -6.38 2.21 6.33
CA GLU A 4 -7.72 1.88 5.89
C GLU A 4 -7.83 2.08 4.38
N VAL A 5 -8.34 1.08 3.68
CA VAL A 5 -8.45 1.05 2.22
C VAL A 5 -9.90 0.80 1.83
N ASP A 6 -10.45 1.72 1.06
CA ASP A 6 -11.76 1.54 0.44
C ASP A 6 -11.65 0.57 -0.74
N GLY A 7 -12.36 -0.53 -0.64
CA GLY A 7 -12.43 -1.55 -1.67
C GLY A 7 -13.60 -1.34 -2.62
N LYS A 8 -13.67 -2.17 -3.66
CA LYS A 8 -14.81 -2.19 -4.59
C LYS A 8 -16.10 -2.56 -3.83
N GLY A 9 -17.17 -1.78 -4.05
CA GLY A 9 -18.46 -2.01 -3.39
C GLY A 9 -18.58 -1.40 -1.99
N GLY A 10 -17.73 -0.44 -1.61
CA GLY A 10 -17.78 0.25 -0.31
C GLY A 10 -17.26 -0.56 0.87
N LEU A 11 -16.63 -1.70 0.61
CA LEU A 11 -16.02 -2.52 1.66
C LEU A 11 -14.69 -1.90 2.11
N GLN A 12 -14.62 -1.50 3.37
CA GLN A 12 -13.40 -1.02 3.99
C GLN A 12 -12.60 -2.17 4.56
N ARG A 13 -11.28 -2.08 4.46
CA ARG A 13 -10.36 -3.02 5.11
C ARG A 13 -9.15 -2.31 5.68
N GLN A 14 -8.61 -2.85 6.74
CA GLN A 14 -7.36 -2.39 7.31
C GLN A 14 -6.20 -3.27 6.82
N VAL A 15 -5.16 -2.63 6.33
CA VAL A 15 -3.94 -3.28 5.84
C VAL A 15 -2.77 -2.83 6.70
N PRO A 16 -1.98 -3.75 7.28
CA PRO A 16 -0.83 -3.38 8.07
C PRO A 16 0.28 -2.82 7.18
N LEU A 17 1.02 -1.84 7.70
CA LEU A 17 2.24 -1.34 7.09
C LEU A 17 3.45 -2.03 7.74
N ASN A 18 4.38 -2.51 6.93
CA ASN A 18 5.68 -2.95 7.42
C ASN A 18 6.55 -1.78 7.91
N THR A 19 7.66 -2.07 8.54
CA THR A 19 8.53 -1.05 9.14
C THR A 19 9.02 -0.03 8.12
N ALA A 20 9.44 -0.46 6.92
CA ALA A 20 9.91 0.45 5.87
C ALA A 20 8.80 1.38 5.35
N ALA A 21 7.59 0.85 5.12
CA ALA A 21 6.45 1.66 4.69
C ALA A 21 6.02 2.67 5.76
N ARG A 22 6.06 2.27 7.04
CA ARG A 22 5.79 3.18 8.17
C ARG A 22 6.79 4.35 8.19
N GLN A 23 8.08 4.04 8.05
CA GLN A 23 9.11 5.07 8.02
C GLN A 23 8.92 6.02 6.85
N ALA A 24 8.68 5.50 5.65
CA ALA A 24 8.41 6.32 4.46
C ALA A 24 7.20 7.26 4.64
N VAL A 25 6.14 6.80 5.32
CA VAL A 25 4.98 7.65 5.65
C VAL A 25 5.36 8.74 6.64
N VAL A 26 6.13 8.42 7.68
CA VAL A 26 6.63 9.39 8.67
C VAL A 26 7.47 10.46 8.00
N ASP A 27 8.43 10.05 7.17
CA ASP A 27 9.32 10.95 6.44
C ASP A 27 8.53 11.88 5.51
N LEU A 28 7.52 11.34 4.81
CA LEU A 28 6.65 12.13 3.95
C LEU A 28 5.80 13.15 4.75
N VAL A 29 5.31 12.78 5.92
CA VAL A 29 4.59 13.68 6.83
C VAL A 29 5.51 14.83 7.27
N HIS A 30 6.74 14.52 7.68
CA HIS A 30 7.72 15.53 8.06
C HIS A 30 8.07 16.45 6.89
N PHE A 31 8.31 15.89 5.71
CA PHE A 31 8.56 16.65 4.49
C PHE A 31 7.40 17.58 4.14
N ASN A 32 6.16 17.11 4.18
CA ASN A 32 4.99 17.93 3.92
C ASN A 32 4.89 19.08 4.91
N ARG A 33 5.07 18.82 6.21
CA ARG A 33 5.05 19.86 7.26
C ARG A 33 6.13 20.92 7.03
N SER A 34 7.35 20.52 6.70
CA SER A 34 8.45 21.47 6.44
C SER A 34 8.19 22.38 5.25
N ARG A 35 7.29 21.98 4.34
CA ARG A 35 6.86 22.77 3.19
C ARG A 35 5.54 23.53 3.41
N GLY A 36 5.05 23.56 4.64
CA GLY A 36 3.83 24.27 5.00
C GLY A 36 2.52 23.58 4.58
N PHE A 37 2.58 22.27 4.26
CA PHE A 37 1.36 21.50 4.00
C PHE A 37 0.68 21.13 5.31
N ALA A 38 -0.63 21.33 5.37
CA ALA A 38 -1.43 20.80 6.48
C ALA A 38 -1.42 19.27 6.44
N VAL A 39 -0.99 18.65 7.53
CA VAL A 39 -1.01 17.20 7.71
C VAL A 39 -1.76 16.91 9.00
N ALA A 40 -3.08 16.94 8.92
CA ALA A 40 -3.98 16.66 10.05
C ALA A 40 -5.32 16.13 9.53
N GLY A 41 -5.89 15.17 10.24
CA GLY A 41 -7.22 14.64 9.97
C GLY A 41 -7.39 14.13 8.54
N GLU A 42 -8.33 14.73 7.82
CA GLU A 42 -8.74 14.40 6.45
C GLU A 42 -7.78 14.89 5.35
N SER A 43 -6.65 15.51 5.71
CA SER A 43 -5.71 16.05 4.73
C SER A 43 -5.07 14.95 3.89
N PRO A 44 -4.95 15.12 2.55
CA PRO A 44 -4.32 14.12 1.71
C PRO A 44 -2.82 14.01 2.02
N LEU A 45 -2.33 12.79 2.21
CA LEU A 45 -0.92 12.51 2.43
C LEU A 45 -0.07 12.77 1.18
N LEU A 46 -0.57 12.35 0.02
CA LEU A 46 0.09 12.59 -1.27
C LEU A 46 -0.49 13.85 -1.91
N VAL A 47 0.34 14.87 -2.03
CA VAL A 47 -0.06 16.19 -2.51
C VAL A 47 0.80 16.66 -3.69
N THR A 48 0.21 17.49 -4.53
CA THR A 48 0.91 18.21 -5.60
C THR A 48 1.62 19.45 -5.02
N ARG A 49 2.47 20.11 -5.82
CA ARG A 49 3.07 21.40 -5.45
C ARG A 49 2.04 22.50 -5.16
N ALA A 50 0.82 22.37 -5.70
CA ALA A 50 -0.29 23.30 -5.50
C ALA A 50 -1.18 22.90 -4.30
N HIS A 51 -0.67 22.12 -3.35
CA HIS A 51 -1.36 21.71 -2.12
C HIS A 51 -2.67 20.90 -2.36
N ARG A 52 -2.82 20.28 -3.54
CA ARG A 52 -3.98 19.44 -3.87
C ARG A 52 -3.64 17.97 -3.79
N ARG A 53 -4.62 17.13 -3.54
CA ARG A 53 -4.47 15.66 -3.60
C ARG A 53 -3.80 15.24 -4.91
N LEU A 54 -2.79 14.38 -4.83
CA LEU A 54 -2.10 13.85 -6.01
C LEU A 54 -3.07 12.98 -6.84
N PRO A 55 -3.31 13.30 -8.12
CA PRO A 55 -4.13 12.47 -8.98
C PRO A 55 -3.49 11.10 -9.24
N THR A 56 -4.30 10.06 -9.40
CA THR A 56 -3.80 8.70 -9.71
C THR A 56 -2.96 8.66 -10.99
N ARG A 57 -3.30 9.48 -11.99
CA ARG A 57 -2.50 9.62 -13.21
C ARG A 57 -1.07 10.07 -12.90
N SER A 58 -0.91 11.08 -12.06
CA SER A 58 0.41 11.60 -11.67
C SER A 58 1.29 10.55 -10.99
N LEU A 59 0.69 9.61 -10.26
CA LEU A 59 1.44 8.50 -9.69
C LEU A 59 2.05 7.61 -10.78
N ARG A 60 1.32 7.32 -11.85
CA ARG A 60 1.83 6.56 -13.00
C ARG A 60 2.99 7.29 -13.68
N ASP A 61 2.85 8.60 -13.87
CA ASP A 61 3.88 9.44 -14.50
C ASP A 61 5.15 9.48 -13.64
N ILE A 62 5.01 9.51 -12.31
CA ILE A 62 6.12 9.42 -11.36
C ILE A 62 6.84 8.08 -11.50
N ILE A 63 6.10 6.96 -11.48
CA ILE A 63 6.67 5.61 -11.63
C ILE A 63 7.44 5.50 -12.95
N GLN A 64 6.82 5.95 -14.05
CA GLN A 64 7.45 5.92 -15.36
C GLN A 64 8.76 6.70 -15.39
N ARG A 65 8.77 7.90 -14.81
CA ARG A 65 9.98 8.74 -14.72
C ARG A 65 11.10 8.08 -13.93
N TYR A 66 10.78 7.42 -12.82
CA TYR A 66 11.79 6.69 -12.04
C TYR A 66 12.29 5.45 -12.77
N ARG A 67 11.43 4.73 -13.49
CA ARG A 67 11.82 3.63 -14.36
C ARG A 67 12.86 4.08 -15.40
N GLU A 68 12.58 5.19 -16.11
CA GLU A 68 13.46 5.77 -17.12
C GLU A 68 14.80 6.21 -16.52
N ARG A 69 14.77 6.87 -15.35
CA ARG A 69 16.00 7.29 -14.66
C ARG A 69 16.86 6.13 -14.17
N ALA A 70 16.25 5.01 -13.87
CA ALA A 70 16.94 3.80 -13.43
C ALA A 70 17.34 2.90 -14.59
N ASP A 71 17.08 3.33 -15.84
CA ASP A 71 17.35 2.58 -17.09
C ASP A 71 16.81 1.15 -17.04
N LEU A 72 15.59 0.99 -16.52
CA LEU A 72 14.96 -0.30 -16.40
C LEU A 72 14.15 -0.62 -17.66
N ASP A 73 14.55 -1.64 -18.39
CA ASP A 73 13.82 -2.17 -19.56
C ASP A 73 12.71 -3.16 -19.15
N ILE A 74 11.90 -2.76 -18.18
CA ILE A 74 10.73 -3.51 -17.71
C ILE A 74 9.52 -2.61 -17.63
N HIS A 75 8.33 -3.20 -17.82
CA HIS A 75 7.10 -2.45 -17.60
C HIS A 75 6.88 -2.22 -16.10
N CYS A 76 6.80 -0.95 -15.68
CA CYS A 76 6.50 -0.56 -14.30
C CYS A 76 5.17 0.17 -14.22
N SER A 77 4.28 -0.32 -13.38
CA SER A 77 2.98 0.31 -13.11
C SER A 77 2.52 0.00 -11.68
N PRO A 78 1.54 0.71 -11.13
CA PRO A 78 0.96 0.36 -9.84
C PRO A 78 0.47 -1.10 -9.76
N HIS A 79 -0.01 -1.66 -10.88
CA HIS A 79 -0.41 -3.06 -10.95
C HIS A 79 0.77 -4.02 -10.85
N CYS A 80 1.92 -3.69 -11.45
CA CYS A 80 3.13 -4.50 -11.34
C CYS A 80 3.61 -4.56 -9.88
N PHE A 81 3.63 -3.43 -9.18
CA PHE A 81 3.96 -3.40 -7.75
C PHE A 81 2.98 -4.22 -6.91
N ARG A 82 1.67 -4.10 -7.18
CA ARG A 82 0.66 -4.92 -6.51
C ARG A 82 0.88 -6.41 -6.78
N HIS A 83 1.22 -6.79 -8.01
CA HIS A 83 1.46 -8.19 -8.38
C HIS A 83 2.71 -8.74 -7.69
N SER A 84 3.81 -8.00 -7.72
CA SER A 84 5.05 -8.36 -7.03
C SER A 84 4.83 -8.50 -5.52
N PHE A 85 4.11 -7.55 -4.91
CA PHE A 85 3.71 -7.63 -3.51
C PHE A 85 2.89 -8.90 -3.23
N ALA A 86 1.89 -9.19 -4.05
CA ALA A 86 1.04 -10.36 -3.90
C ALA A 86 1.83 -11.67 -3.99
N SER A 87 2.74 -11.78 -4.96
CA SER A 87 3.59 -12.96 -5.15
C SER A 87 4.55 -13.18 -3.98
N ARG A 88 5.17 -12.09 -3.51
CA ARG A 88 6.07 -12.16 -2.34
C ARG A 88 5.30 -12.50 -1.06
N LEU A 89 4.14 -11.89 -0.85
CA LEU A 89 3.30 -12.20 0.31
C LEU A 89 2.83 -13.67 0.29
N ALA A 90 2.47 -14.20 -0.87
CA ALA A 90 2.07 -15.60 -1.02
C ALA A 90 3.21 -16.59 -0.75
N ALA A 91 4.46 -16.17 -0.90
CA ALA A 91 5.63 -16.99 -0.59
C ALA A 91 5.93 -17.08 0.92
N CYS A 92 5.49 -16.10 1.73
CA CYS A 92 5.83 -16.03 3.15
C CYS A 92 4.62 -16.04 4.09
N ALA A 93 3.41 -15.95 3.59
CA ALA A 93 2.19 -15.90 4.40
C ALA A 93 1.16 -16.94 3.95
N CYS A 94 0.33 -17.40 4.89
CA CYS A 94 -0.76 -18.32 4.58
C CYS A 94 -1.83 -17.64 3.70
N LEU A 95 -2.53 -18.44 2.91
CA LEU A 95 -3.53 -17.97 1.95
C LEU A 95 -4.58 -17.02 2.53
N PRO A 96 -5.14 -17.22 3.74
CA PRO A 96 -6.07 -16.28 4.36
C PRO A 96 -5.49 -14.88 4.55
N VAL A 97 -4.22 -14.76 4.97
CA VAL A 97 -3.52 -13.47 5.11
C VAL A 97 -3.41 -12.78 3.76
N VAL A 98 -2.99 -13.50 2.73
CA VAL A 98 -2.88 -12.98 1.36
C VAL A 98 -4.21 -12.44 0.85
N GLN A 99 -5.29 -13.19 1.04
CA GLN A 99 -6.63 -12.78 0.61
C GLN A 99 -7.11 -11.51 1.31
N VAL A 100 -6.95 -11.42 2.64
CA VAL A 100 -7.35 -10.24 3.42
C VAL A 100 -6.57 -9.01 2.98
N VAL A 101 -5.25 -9.10 2.90
CA VAL A 101 -4.37 -7.97 2.56
C VAL A 101 -4.63 -7.48 1.13
N LEU A 102 -4.79 -8.39 0.18
CA LEU A 102 -5.06 -8.02 -1.22
C LEU A 102 -6.51 -7.61 -1.47
N GLY A 103 -7.44 -7.95 -0.58
CA GLY A 103 -8.86 -7.66 -0.76
C GLY A 103 -9.48 -8.47 -1.89
N HIS A 104 -9.04 -9.70 -2.11
CA HIS A 104 -9.67 -10.65 -3.04
C HIS A 104 -10.91 -11.29 -2.38
N VAL A 105 -11.89 -10.48 -2.08
CA VAL A 105 -13.18 -10.95 -1.55
C VAL A 105 -14.10 -11.34 -2.70
N ARG A 106 -14.04 -12.59 -3.15
CA ARG A 106 -15.25 -13.20 -3.72
C ARG A 106 -16.13 -13.61 -2.56
N LEU A 107 -17.35 -13.12 -2.55
CA LEU A 107 -18.39 -13.27 -1.51
C LEU A 107 -18.74 -14.73 -1.13
N SER A 108 -18.11 -15.73 -1.74
CA SER A 108 -18.37 -17.16 -1.48
C SER A 108 -17.53 -17.78 -0.35
N SER A 109 -16.66 -17.02 0.31
CA SER A 109 -15.77 -17.57 1.34
C SER A 109 -15.74 -16.75 2.64
N THR A 110 -16.90 -16.32 3.11
CA THR A 110 -17.06 -15.65 4.41
C THR A 110 -16.53 -16.50 5.58
N GLN A 111 -16.43 -17.80 5.41
CA GLN A 111 -15.93 -18.73 6.43
C GLN A 111 -14.39 -18.70 6.61
N VAL A 112 -13.61 -18.21 5.64
CA VAL A 112 -12.14 -18.22 5.73
C VAL A 112 -11.60 -17.06 6.57
N TYR A 113 -12.38 -16.00 6.79
CA TYR A 113 -11.94 -14.79 7.46
C TYR A 113 -12.01 -14.85 8.99
N THR A 114 -12.69 -15.82 9.56
CA THR A 114 -12.91 -15.92 11.02
C THR A 114 -11.66 -16.31 11.82
N HIS A 115 -10.56 -16.68 11.17
CA HIS A 115 -9.38 -17.21 11.84
C HIS A 115 -8.08 -16.40 11.66
N THR A 116 -8.10 -15.30 10.89
CA THR A 116 -6.88 -14.50 10.70
C THR A 116 -6.80 -13.38 11.74
N THR A 117 -5.84 -13.47 12.64
CA THR A 117 -5.64 -12.45 13.68
C THR A 117 -4.88 -11.22 13.15
N PRO A 118 -5.07 -10.03 13.76
CA PRO A 118 -4.27 -8.84 13.42
C PRO A 118 -2.75 -9.09 13.51
N ALA A 119 -2.31 -9.92 14.46
CA ALA A 119 -0.90 -10.28 14.61
C ALA A 119 -0.36 -11.07 13.40
N GLN A 120 -1.15 -12.02 12.88
CA GLN A 120 -0.78 -12.78 11.67
C GLN A 120 -0.71 -11.90 10.42
N LEU A 121 -1.62 -10.92 10.29
CA LEU A 121 -1.59 -9.94 9.20
C LEU A 121 -0.33 -9.07 9.28
N ALA A 122 -0.01 -8.55 10.46
CA ALA A 122 1.17 -7.72 10.67
C ALA A 122 2.47 -8.50 10.40
N SER A 123 2.60 -9.72 10.94
CA SER A 123 3.76 -10.58 10.71
C SER A 123 3.96 -10.93 9.24
N GLY A 124 2.90 -11.30 8.52
CA GLY A 124 2.99 -11.64 7.10
C GLY A 124 3.48 -10.48 6.23
N VAL A 125 3.14 -9.24 6.58
CA VAL A 125 3.55 -8.05 5.83
C VAL A 125 4.96 -7.58 6.23
N GLU A 126 5.38 -7.78 7.49
CA GLU A 126 6.71 -7.38 7.96
C GLU A 126 7.84 -8.14 7.25
N HIS A 127 7.64 -9.41 6.94
CA HIS A 127 8.64 -10.27 6.24
C HIS A 127 8.88 -9.90 4.77
N LEU A 128 8.14 -8.92 4.21
CA LEU A 128 8.32 -8.48 2.82
C LEU A 128 9.51 -7.56 2.58
N VAL A 129 10.20 -7.12 3.64
CA VAL A 129 11.33 -6.17 3.59
C VAL A 129 12.63 -6.90 3.89
N GLY A 130 13.04 -7.81 3.08
CA GLY A 130 14.26 -8.56 3.37
C GLY A 130 14.73 -9.44 2.22
N GLY A 131 14.69 -8.92 1.02
CA GLY A 131 15.23 -9.62 -0.13
C GLY A 131 15.64 -8.65 -1.21
#